data_5517a22749c277a5d239678910af24ee
#
_entry.id   5517a22749c277a5d239678910af24ee
#
_cell.length_a   1.000
_cell.length_b   1.000
_cell.length_c   1.000
_cell.angle_alpha   90.00
_cell.angle_beta   90.00
_cell.angle_gamma   90.00
#
_symmetry.space_group_name_H-M   'P 1'
#
loop_
_entity.id
_entity.type
_entity.pdbx_description
1 polymer ?
#
loop_
_entity_poly.entity_id
_entity_poly.type
_entity_poly.pdbx_seq_one_letter_code
_entity_poly.pdbx_strand_id
1 'polypeptide(L)'
;IESIPLTLEDSMKRCTKILYLFDSELFRNNPDSVKNAVFEFIEAAVEDSTSLHYTDSTWTAEVLCHCHYKNKEEKVTLFLKPEQVEVYVYRWVIVGAKGEILDLEPLKRNHGLDIQPDNHEVGFIDLSKIAAIGNENILNYSEKNYLPDALSVYYALIYSGQLTLAVVENTKFHL
;
A
#
# COMPACT_ATOMS: atom_id res chain seq x y z
N ILE A 1 19.64 -23.46 12.00
CA ILE A 1 20.90 -23.45 11.19
C ILE A 1 21.76 -22.44 11.89
N GLU A 2 22.81 -22.90 12.60
CA GLU A 2 23.78 -22.00 13.23
C GLU A 2 24.49 -21.21 12.13
N SER A 3 24.42 -19.89 12.20
CA SER A 3 25.17 -18.98 11.32
C SER A 3 26.66 -19.13 11.62
N ILE A 4 27.43 -19.48 10.61
CA ILE A 4 28.90 -19.50 10.70
C ILE A 4 29.33 -18.02 10.86
N PRO A 5 30.06 -17.65 11.92
CA PRO A 5 30.48 -16.28 12.11
C PRO A 5 31.35 -15.83 10.94
N LEU A 6 31.06 -14.64 10.39
CA LEU A 6 31.82 -14.02 9.30
C LEU A 6 33.27 -13.82 9.71
N THR A 7 34.21 -14.19 8.84
CA THR A 7 35.62 -13.85 9.05
C THR A 7 35.82 -12.34 8.86
N LEU A 8 36.86 -11.78 9.46
CA LEU A 8 37.23 -10.36 9.29
C LEU A 8 37.41 -9.99 7.80
N GLU A 9 37.95 -10.90 7.01
CA GLU A 9 38.14 -10.75 5.56
C GLU A 9 36.78 -10.68 4.80
N ASP A 10 35.81 -11.48 5.21
CA ASP A 10 34.48 -11.47 4.59
C ASP A 10 33.71 -10.18 4.95
N SER A 11 33.84 -9.69 6.17
CA SER A 11 33.26 -8.42 6.60
C SER A 11 33.86 -7.25 5.82
N MET A 12 35.19 -7.20 5.65
CA MET A 12 35.83 -6.16 4.83
C MET A 12 35.40 -6.20 3.36
N LYS A 13 35.25 -7.40 2.78
CA LYS A 13 34.75 -7.55 1.40
C LYS A 13 33.30 -7.07 1.27
N ARG A 14 32.46 -7.32 2.27
CA ARG A 14 31.07 -6.81 2.31
C ARG A 14 31.06 -5.29 2.42
N CYS A 15 31.78 -4.70 3.36
CA CYS A 15 31.91 -3.24 3.49
C CYS A 15 32.28 -2.58 2.16
N THR A 16 33.31 -3.12 1.48
CA THR A 16 33.77 -2.60 0.20
C THR A 16 32.69 -2.68 -0.87
N LYS A 17 31.99 -3.79 -0.97
CA LYS A 17 30.89 -3.96 -1.95
C LYS A 17 29.73 -2.99 -1.70
N ILE A 18 29.35 -2.78 -0.43
CA ILE A 18 28.30 -1.83 -0.07
C ILE A 18 28.72 -0.40 -0.38
N LEU A 19 29.97 -0.05 -0.10
CA LEU A 19 30.51 1.27 -0.40
C LEU A 19 30.45 1.60 -1.92
N TYR A 20 30.64 0.61 -2.79
CA TYR A 20 30.53 0.79 -4.24
C TYR A 20 29.09 1.04 -4.74
N LEU A 21 28.06 0.81 -3.91
CA LEU A 21 26.68 1.14 -4.27
C LEU A 21 26.36 2.63 -4.10
N PHE A 22 27.18 3.35 -3.36
CA PHE A 22 27.02 4.79 -3.19
C PHE A 22 27.68 5.56 -4.34
N ASP A 23 27.01 6.63 -4.77
CA ASP A 23 27.56 7.54 -5.78
C ASP A 23 28.86 8.18 -5.28
N SER A 24 29.94 7.89 -5.97
CA SER A 24 31.28 8.37 -5.59
C SER A 24 31.41 9.89 -5.68
N GLU A 25 30.66 10.57 -6.55
CA GLU A 25 30.66 12.03 -6.66
C GLU A 25 29.89 12.65 -5.50
N LEU A 26 28.73 12.09 -5.16
CA LEU A 26 27.95 12.50 -4.01
C LEU A 26 28.74 12.33 -2.71
N PHE A 27 29.48 11.23 -2.58
CA PHE A 27 30.31 10.95 -1.43
C PHE A 27 31.49 11.90 -1.27
N ARG A 28 32.12 12.31 -2.38
CA ARG A 28 33.26 13.24 -2.36
C ARG A 28 32.88 14.68 -2.02
N ASN A 29 31.73 15.12 -2.50
CA ASN A 29 31.28 16.51 -2.45
C ASN A 29 30.40 16.85 -1.25
N ASN A 30 30.04 15.88 -0.43
CA ASN A 30 29.16 16.09 0.72
C ASN A 30 29.93 16.27 2.04
N PRO A 31 29.31 16.97 3.01
CA PRO A 31 29.89 17.18 4.33
C PRO A 31 30.14 15.87 5.07
N ASP A 32 31.04 15.91 6.05
CA ASP A 32 31.43 14.72 6.83
C ASP A 32 30.25 14.01 7.52
N SER A 33 29.15 14.72 7.78
CA SER A 33 27.93 14.12 8.31
C SER A 33 27.32 13.07 7.37
N VAL A 34 27.37 13.27 6.06
CA VAL A 34 26.88 12.30 5.06
C VAL A 34 27.81 11.09 5.01
N LYS A 35 29.12 11.33 5.08
CA LYS A 35 30.10 10.24 5.12
C LYS A 35 29.93 9.38 6.36
N ASN A 36 29.73 10.00 7.52
CA ASN A 36 29.47 9.28 8.76
C ASN A 36 28.20 8.44 8.70
N ALA A 37 27.11 8.99 8.17
CA ALA A 37 25.86 8.24 7.98
C ALA A 37 26.02 7.03 7.03
N VAL A 38 26.86 7.16 5.98
CA VAL A 38 27.18 6.04 5.09
C VAL A 38 27.99 4.97 5.82
N PHE A 39 28.97 5.36 6.66
CA PHE A 39 29.75 4.39 7.44
C PHE A 39 28.89 3.69 8.50
N GLU A 40 28.06 4.42 9.24
CA GLU A 40 27.09 3.84 10.20
C GLU A 40 26.16 2.84 9.51
N PHE A 41 25.66 3.17 8.32
CA PHE A 41 24.84 2.24 7.53
C PHE A 41 25.63 0.99 7.11
N ILE A 42 26.90 1.15 6.68
CA ILE A 42 27.74 0.02 6.29
C ILE A 42 28.01 -0.89 7.50
N GLU A 43 28.32 -0.32 8.67
CA GLU A 43 28.53 -1.09 9.90
C GLU A 43 27.28 -1.87 10.26
N ALA A 44 26.12 -1.22 10.30
CA ALA A 44 24.84 -1.87 10.56
C ALA A 44 24.50 -2.97 9.55
N ALA A 45 24.79 -2.78 8.27
CA ALA A 45 24.51 -3.74 7.20
C ALA A 45 25.48 -4.94 7.19
N VAL A 46 26.62 -4.84 7.85
CA VAL A 46 27.62 -5.92 7.93
C VAL A 46 27.45 -6.75 9.19
N GLU A 47 26.83 -6.23 10.24
CA GLU A 47 26.48 -7.00 11.41
C GLU A 47 25.47 -8.11 11.07
N ASP A 48 25.76 -9.36 11.46
CA ASP A 48 24.94 -10.53 11.11
C ASP A 48 23.50 -10.45 11.63
N SER A 49 23.26 -9.65 12.69
CA SER A 49 21.93 -9.44 13.26
C SER A 49 20.99 -8.60 12.38
N THR A 50 21.54 -7.91 11.36
CA THR A 50 20.79 -6.99 10.49
C THR A 50 20.74 -7.45 9.04
N SER A 51 21.08 -8.71 8.75
CA SER A 51 20.92 -9.22 7.38
C SER A 51 19.45 -9.26 6.97
N LEU A 52 19.12 -8.42 6.00
CA LEU A 52 17.80 -8.36 5.42
C LEU A 52 17.63 -9.53 4.45
N HIS A 53 16.72 -10.42 4.76
CA HIS A 53 16.38 -11.53 3.87
C HIS A 53 15.10 -11.19 3.10
N TYR A 54 15.09 -11.45 1.79
CA TYR A 54 13.88 -11.32 0.95
C TYR A 54 12.71 -12.18 1.45
N THR A 55 13.02 -13.14 2.33
CA THR A 55 12.07 -14.05 2.95
C THR A 55 11.39 -13.48 4.20
N ASP A 56 11.87 -12.33 4.69
CA ASP A 56 11.28 -11.71 5.88
C ASP A 56 9.93 -11.10 5.49
N SER A 57 8.86 -11.71 6.00
CA SER A 57 7.48 -11.29 5.73
C SER A 57 7.11 -9.95 6.40
N THR A 58 8.04 -9.35 7.14
CA THR A 58 7.86 -8.08 7.86
C THR A 58 8.06 -6.85 6.99
N TRP A 59 8.68 -7.00 5.83
CA TRP A 59 8.89 -5.88 4.91
C TRP A 59 7.57 -5.29 4.42
N THR A 60 7.50 -3.98 4.45
CA THR A 60 6.42 -3.24 3.84
C THR A 60 6.98 -2.08 3.01
N ALA A 61 6.25 -1.66 2.00
CA ALA A 61 6.58 -0.50 1.21
C ALA A 61 5.37 0.43 1.11
N GLU A 62 5.62 1.72 1.28
CA GLU A 62 4.67 2.78 0.96
C GLU A 62 5.09 3.42 -0.35
N VAL A 63 4.20 3.39 -1.34
CA VAL A 63 4.43 3.94 -2.68
C VAL A 63 3.46 5.05 -2.93
N LEU A 64 3.97 6.30 -2.96
CA LEU A 64 3.17 7.47 -3.30
C LEU A 64 3.10 7.62 -4.81
N CYS A 65 1.90 7.55 -5.34
CA CYS A 65 1.61 7.64 -6.77
C CYS A 65 0.82 8.91 -7.10
N HIS A 66 1.20 9.58 -8.17
CA HIS A 66 0.33 10.52 -8.87
C HIS A 66 -0.60 9.73 -9.78
N CYS A 67 -1.84 10.15 -9.82
CA CYS A 67 -2.87 9.52 -10.62
C CYS A 67 -3.81 10.58 -11.22
N HIS A 68 -4.55 10.18 -12.24
CA HIS A 68 -5.62 11.00 -12.82
C HIS A 68 -6.96 10.38 -12.47
N TYR A 69 -7.83 11.17 -11.85
CA TYR A 69 -9.20 10.81 -11.52
C TYR A 69 -10.15 11.89 -12.05
N LYS A 70 -11.07 11.51 -12.94
CA LYS A 70 -12.04 12.45 -13.56
C LYS A 70 -11.38 13.74 -14.07
N ASN A 71 -10.25 13.62 -14.78
CA ASN A 71 -9.44 14.72 -15.34
C ASN A 71 -8.77 15.64 -14.30
N LYS A 72 -8.64 15.22 -13.06
CA LYS A 72 -7.88 15.92 -12.03
C LYS A 72 -6.68 15.08 -11.64
N GLU A 73 -5.60 15.78 -11.27
CA GLU A 73 -4.45 15.13 -10.64
C GLU A 73 -4.75 14.90 -9.16
N GLU A 74 -4.52 13.68 -8.74
CA GLU A 74 -4.75 13.22 -7.38
C GLU A 74 -3.56 12.38 -6.91
N LYS A 75 -3.48 12.12 -5.61
CA LYS A 75 -2.43 11.29 -5.03
C LYS A 75 -3.03 10.10 -4.28
N VAL A 76 -2.43 8.94 -4.52
CA VAL A 76 -2.77 7.71 -3.80
C VAL A 76 -1.49 7.09 -3.25
N THR A 77 -1.51 6.73 -1.99
CA THR A 77 -0.46 5.92 -1.36
C THR A 77 -0.89 4.46 -1.39
N LEU A 78 -0.06 3.61 -1.96
CA LEU A 78 -0.24 2.16 -1.97
C LEU A 78 0.67 1.54 -0.91
N PHE A 79 0.13 0.60 -0.16
CA PHE A 79 0.87 -0.22 0.80
C PHE A 79 1.11 -1.59 0.19
N LEU A 80 2.37 -2.01 0.16
CA LEU A 80 2.78 -3.27 -0.44
C LEU A 80 3.52 -4.13 0.58
N LYS A 81 3.45 -5.44 0.37
CA LYS A 81 4.28 -6.40 1.07
C LYS A 81 4.81 -7.46 0.10
N PRO A 82 5.94 -8.12 0.41
CA PRO A 82 6.37 -9.29 -0.37
C PRO A 82 5.43 -10.47 -0.10
N GLU A 83 5.08 -11.17 -1.15
CA GLU A 83 4.32 -12.42 -1.12
C GLU A 83 5.09 -13.50 -1.87
N GLN A 84 5.27 -14.65 -1.25
CA GLN A 84 5.88 -15.79 -1.92
C GLN A 84 4.87 -16.42 -2.89
N VAL A 85 5.23 -16.51 -4.16
CA VAL A 85 4.39 -17.07 -5.23
C VAL A 85 4.83 -18.47 -5.62
N GLU A 86 6.13 -18.76 -5.52
CA GLU A 86 6.74 -20.08 -5.74
C GLU A 86 7.93 -20.25 -4.80
N VAL A 87 8.53 -21.43 -4.78
CA VAL A 87 9.72 -21.68 -3.99
C VAL A 87 10.83 -20.70 -4.40
N TYR A 88 11.26 -19.85 -3.48
CA TYR A 88 12.26 -18.78 -3.68
C TYR A 88 11.84 -17.65 -4.64
N VAL A 89 10.59 -17.57 -5.08
CA VAL A 89 10.08 -16.49 -5.93
C VAL A 89 9.12 -15.62 -5.12
N TYR A 90 9.44 -14.34 -5.00
CA TYR A 90 8.64 -13.34 -4.28
C TYR A 90 8.21 -12.24 -5.24
N ARG A 91 7.05 -11.66 -4.97
CA ARG A 91 6.55 -10.46 -5.66
C ARG A 91 5.98 -9.47 -4.66
N TRP A 92 6.00 -8.21 -5.00
CA TRP A 92 5.28 -7.18 -4.27
C TRP A 92 3.80 -7.25 -4.57
N VAL A 93 2.96 -7.32 -3.55
CA VAL A 93 1.50 -7.30 -3.67
C VAL A 93 0.93 -6.10 -2.93
N ILE A 94 -0.08 -5.47 -3.51
CA ILE A 94 -0.78 -4.34 -2.89
C ILE A 94 -1.70 -4.88 -1.81
N VAL A 95 -1.53 -4.43 -0.57
CA VAL A 95 -2.31 -4.87 0.60
C VAL A 95 -3.15 -3.75 1.19
N GLY A 96 -2.97 -2.51 0.73
CA GLY A 96 -3.74 -1.37 1.19
C GLY A 96 -3.60 -0.19 0.24
N ALA A 97 -4.53 0.75 0.34
CA ALA A 97 -4.50 2.01 -0.37
C ALA A 97 -5.02 3.13 0.53
N LYS A 98 -4.51 4.37 0.33
CA LYS A 98 -4.95 5.57 1.03
C LYS A 98 -4.93 6.75 0.07
N GLY A 99 -5.95 7.61 0.14
CA GLY A 99 -6.05 8.82 -0.66
C GLY A 99 -7.43 9.46 -0.49
N GLU A 100 -7.53 10.76 -0.64
CA GLU A 100 -8.80 11.51 -0.46
C GLU A 100 -9.92 10.96 -1.36
N ILE A 101 -9.58 10.56 -2.57
CA ILE A 101 -10.54 9.99 -3.53
C ILE A 101 -11.02 8.57 -3.17
N LEU A 102 -10.37 7.92 -2.21
CA LEU A 102 -10.70 6.59 -1.71
C LEU A 102 -11.51 6.64 -0.41
N ASP A 103 -11.50 7.78 0.27
CA ASP A 103 -12.23 8.00 1.51
C ASP A 103 -13.70 8.25 1.17
N LEU A 104 -14.49 7.20 1.32
CA LEU A 104 -15.94 7.34 1.25
C LEU A 104 -16.43 7.90 2.57
N GLU A 105 -16.90 9.16 2.55
CA GLU A 105 -17.62 9.68 3.70
C GLU A 105 -18.81 8.76 4.04
N PRO A 106 -19.07 8.52 5.34
CA PRO A 106 -20.28 7.83 5.73
C PRO A 106 -21.48 8.60 5.18
N LEU A 107 -22.08 8.05 4.15
CA LEU A 107 -23.23 8.65 3.49
C LEU A 107 -24.33 8.91 4.52
N LYS A 108 -24.84 10.12 4.54
CA LYS A 108 -26.10 10.42 5.24
C LYS A 108 -27.17 9.57 4.56
N ARG A 109 -27.48 8.43 5.16
CA ARG A 109 -28.48 7.52 4.64
C ARG A 109 -29.84 8.19 4.76
N ASN A 110 -30.44 8.46 3.64
CA ASN A 110 -31.86 8.77 3.55
C ASN A 110 -32.65 7.47 3.66
N HIS A 111 -33.95 7.56 3.82
CA HIS A 111 -34.84 6.40 3.91
C HIS A 111 -34.56 5.38 2.79
N GLY A 112 -34.41 4.12 3.21
CA GLY A 112 -34.25 2.96 2.34
C GLY A 112 -35.59 2.19 2.20
N LEU A 113 -35.51 0.85 2.16
CA LEU A 113 -36.67 -0.04 2.27
C LEU A 113 -37.05 -0.18 3.74
N ASP A 114 -37.68 0.85 4.30
CA ASP A 114 -38.06 0.85 5.71
C ASP A 114 -39.30 -0.02 5.92
N ILE A 115 -39.22 -0.96 6.87
CA ILE A 115 -40.35 -1.74 7.34
C ILE A 115 -40.96 -0.96 8.50
N GLN A 116 -42.14 -0.38 8.26
CA GLN A 116 -42.88 0.34 9.32
C GLN A 116 -43.55 -0.66 10.27
N PRO A 117 -43.59 -0.38 11.59
CA PRO A 117 -44.22 -1.27 12.56
C PRO A 117 -45.73 -1.55 12.28
N ASP A 118 -46.38 -0.64 11.57
CA ASP A 118 -47.79 -0.70 11.24
C ASP A 118 -48.09 -1.48 9.93
N ASN A 119 -47.04 -1.87 9.20
CA ASN A 119 -47.20 -2.67 7.99
C ASN A 119 -47.45 -4.14 8.35
N HIS A 120 -48.67 -4.54 8.27
CA HIS A 120 -49.08 -5.93 8.47
C HIS A 120 -48.65 -6.87 7.35
N GLU A 121 -48.21 -6.33 6.20
CA GLU A 121 -47.62 -7.07 5.10
C GLU A 121 -46.16 -6.68 4.99
N VAL A 122 -45.27 -7.63 5.26
CA VAL A 122 -43.85 -7.47 4.91
C VAL A 122 -43.78 -7.20 3.43
N GLY A 123 -43.42 -5.97 3.06
CA GLY A 123 -43.52 -5.49 1.68
C GLY A 123 -42.56 -6.17 0.72
N PHE A 124 -42.74 -7.46 0.46
CA PHE A 124 -42.03 -8.20 -0.60
C PHE A 124 -42.16 -7.51 -1.96
N ILE A 125 -43.23 -6.74 -2.15
CA ILE A 125 -43.48 -5.94 -3.36
C ILE A 125 -42.43 -4.84 -3.52
N ASP A 126 -41.91 -4.29 -2.42
CA ASP A 126 -40.92 -3.24 -2.48
C ASP A 126 -39.52 -3.73 -2.84
N LEU A 127 -39.21 -5.00 -2.63
CA LEU A 127 -37.95 -5.60 -3.05
C LEU A 127 -37.78 -5.59 -4.57
N SER A 128 -38.85 -5.63 -5.32
CA SER A 128 -38.82 -5.51 -6.79
C SER A 128 -38.34 -4.13 -7.26
N LYS A 129 -38.43 -3.10 -6.42
CA LYS A 129 -37.99 -1.75 -6.72
C LYS A 129 -36.46 -1.60 -6.67
N ILE A 130 -35.73 -2.60 -6.12
CA ILE A 130 -34.25 -2.59 -6.07
C ILE A 130 -33.66 -2.37 -7.47
N ALA A 131 -34.24 -2.97 -8.50
CA ALA A 131 -33.75 -2.81 -9.87
C ALA A 131 -33.92 -1.39 -10.45
N ALA A 132 -34.79 -0.59 -9.84
CA ALA A 132 -35.07 0.79 -10.24
C ALA A 132 -34.28 1.85 -9.44
N ILE A 133 -33.44 1.42 -8.48
CA ILE A 133 -32.64 2.31 -7.65
C ILE A 133 -31.54 2.93 -8.50
N GLY A 134 -31.47 4.25 -8.52
CA GLY A 134 -30.38 4.96 -9.15
C GLY A 134 -29.03 4.75 -8.44
N ASN A 135 -27.94 4.80 -9.18
CA ASN A 135 -26.58 4.56 -8.67
C ASN A 135 -26.24 5.41 -7.43
N GLU A 136 -26.76 6.63 -7.37
CA GLU A 136 -26.56 7.57 -6.26
C GLU A 136 -27.26 7.14 -4.95
N ASN A 137 -28.25 6.26 -5.03
CA ASN A 137 -29.07 5.83 -3.89
C ASN A 137 -28.76 4.41 -3.43
N ILE A 138 -27.96 3.66 -4.17
CA ILE A 138 -27.72 2.23 -3.91
C ILE A 138 -27.20 1.96 -2.49
N LEU A 139 -26.42 2.86 -1.93
CA LEU A 139 -25.85 2.71 -0.60
C LEU A 139 -26.87 2.87 0.53
N ASN A 140 -28.03 3.48 0.27
CA ASN A 140 -29.14 3.52 1.23
C ASN A 140 -29.71 2.13 1.53
N TYR A 141 -29.45 1.17 0.65
CA TYR A 141 -29.90 -0.23 0.75
C TYR A 141 -28.81 -1.17 1.27
N SER A 142 -27.66 -0.64 1.63
CA SER A 142 -26.59 -1.40 2.25
C SER A 142 -26.79 -1.51 3.77
N GLU A 143 -26.13 -2.49 4.38
CA GLU A 143 -26.08 -2.60 5.84
C GLU A 143 -25.62 -1.29 6.49
N LYS A 144 -26.18 -0.94 7.66
CA LYS A 144 -25.96 0.34 8.35
C LYS A 144 -24.48 0.68 8.56
N ASN A 145 -23.66 -0.33 8.81
CA ASN A 145 -22.24 -0.18 9.09
C ASN A 145 -21.35 -0.59 7.91
N TYR A 146 -21.96 -0.89 6.75
CA TYR A 146 -21.16 -1.24 5.58
C TYR A 146 -20.42 -0.01 5.08
N LEU A 147 -19.11 -0.13 5.04
CA LEU A 147 -18.20 0.84 4.44
C LEU A 147 -17.20 0.07 3.61
N PRO A 148 -17.10 0.28 2.31
CA PRO A 148 -16.06 -0.34 1.50
C PRO A 148 -14.68 0.10 1.99
N ASP A 149 -13.74 -0.82 2.07
CA ASP A 149 -12.35 -0.48 2.38
C ASP A 149 -11.70 0.27 1.19
N ALA A 150 -10.71 1.11 1.50
CA ALA A 150 -10.05 1.96 0.52
C ALA A 150 -9.37 1.16 -0.62
N LEU A 151 -8.90 -0.06 -0.34
CA LEU A 151 -8.29 -0.92 -1.35
C LEU A 151 -9.32 -1.43 -2.36
N SER A 152 -10.51 -1.83 -1.89
CA SER A 152 -11.62 -2.24 -2.75
C SER A 152 -12.08 -1.08 -3.64
N VAL A 153 -12.17 0.13 -3.09
CA VAL A 153 -12.49 1.35 -3.86
C VAL A 153 -11.43 1.60 -4.91
N TYR A 154 -10.15 1.54 -4.54
CA TYR A 154 -9.03 1.70 -5.46
C TYR A 154 -9.13 0.76 -6.65
N TYR A 155 -9.31 -0.56 -6.39
CA TYR A 155 -9.44 -1.53 -7.48
C TYR A 155 -10.67 -1.28 -8.35
N ALA A 156 -11.79 -0.90 -7.77
CA ALA A 156 -13.00 -0.57 -8.53
C ALA A 156 -12.78 0.62 -9.48
N LEU A 157 -12.09 1.67 -9.01
CA LEU A 157 -11.76 2.84 -9.81
C LEU A 157 -10.75 2.52 -10.93
N ILE A 158 -9.73 1.72 -10.67
CA ILE A 158 -8.77 1.25 -11.68
C ILE A 158 -9.50 0.38 -12.73
N TYR A 159 -10.29 -0.60 -12.29
CA TYR A 159 -10.99 -1.51 -13.19
C TYR A 159 -12.01 -0.82 -14.09
N SER A 160 -12.68 0.21 -13.55
CA SER A 160 -13.64 1.02 -14.32
C SER A 160 -12.97 2.05 -15.24
N GLY A 161 -11.63 2.17 -15.19
CA GLY A 161 -10.89 3.18 -15.97
C GLY A 161 -11.10 4.63 -15.48
N GLN A 162 -11.71 4.81 -14.30
CA GLN A 162 -11.92 6.16 -13.72
C GLN A 162 -10.65 6.69 -13.07
N LEU A 163 -9.78 5.80 -12.60
CA LEU A 163 -8.48 6.12 -12.02
C LEU A 163 -7.37 5.53 -12.89
N THR A 164 -6.39 6.35 -13.22
CA THR A 164 -5.20 5.92 -13.97
C THR A 164 -3.95 6.36 -13.23
N LEU A 165 -3.06 5.42 -12.94
CA LEU A 165 -1.75 5.73 -12.36
C LEU A 165 -0.88 6.39 -13.44
N ALA A 166 -0.23 7.50 -13.07
CA ALA A 166 0.64 8.26 -13.95
C ALA A 166 2.12 8.02 -13.63
N VAL A 167 2.54 8.30 -12.39
CA VAL A 167 3.96 8.18 -11.99
C VAL A 167 4.07 7.89 -10.49
N VAL A 168 5.11 7.16 -10.11
CA VAL A 168 5.52 7.01 -8.72
C VAL A 168 6.36 8.23 -8.33
N GLU A 169 5.92 8.94 -7.29
CA GLU A 169 6.64 10.11 -6.76
C GLU A 169 7.72 9.67 -5.77
N ASN A 170 7.40 8.76 -4.87
CA ASN A 170 8.28 8.32 -3.80
C ASN A 170 7.95 6.89 -3.36
N THR A 171 8.97 6.19 -2.88
CA THR A 171 8.84 4.87 -2.26
C THR A 171 9.60 4.86 -0.93
N LYS A 172 8.93 4.45 0.14
CA LYS A 172 9.52 4.25 1.47
C LYS A 172 9.41 2.78 1.84
N PHE A 173 10.50 2.23 2.34
CA PHE A 173 10.52 0.86 2.87
C PHE A 173 10.52 0.89 4.39
N HIS A 174 9.77 -0.03 4.98
CA HIS A 174 9.70 -0.26 6.43
C HIS A 174 10.06 -1.72 6.70
N LEU A 175 10.79 -1.93 7.80
CA LEU A 175 11.31 -3.21 8.27
C LEU A 175 10.65 -3.59 9.57
#